data_83ad60ec8bc1ec4752bfca71724d5a9c
#
_entry.id   83ad60ec8bc1ec4752bfca71724d5a9c
#
_cell.length_a   1.000
_cell.length_b   1.000
_cell.length_c   1.000
_cell.angle_alpha   90.00
_cell.angle_beta   90.00
_cell.angle_gamma   90.00
#
_symmetry.space_group_name_H-M   'P 1'
#
loop_
_entity.id
_entity.type
_entity.pdbx_description
1 polymer ?
#
loop_
_entity_poly.entity_id
_entity_poly.type
_entity_poly.pdbx_seq_one_letter_code
_entity_poly.pdbx_strand_id
1 'polypeptide(L)'
;ESLDYIFKKLDVNLIEKNITDIIINQLNAEKDNCQIIWVQSKIFNSNYKLYGEMKFREKKSRDVNKRESCLKKIGDILKNEFNVFIRLRAFSIKEAYITALD
;
A
#
# COMPACT_ATOMS: atom_id res chain seq x y z
N GLU A 1 7.41 15.79 -14.73
CA GLU A 1 5.96 15.90 -14.49
C GLU A 1 5.65 15.73 -13.00
N SER A 2 4.64 16.44 -12.52
CA SER A 2 4.21 16.29 -11.15
C SER A 2 3.47 14.97 -10.93
N LEU A 3 3.49 14.45 -9.71
CA LEU A 3 2.73 13.24 -9.38
C LEU A 3 1.22 13.44 -9.57
N ASP A 4 0.70 14.63 -9.27
CA ASP A 4 -0.71 14.94 -9.50
C ASP A 4 -1.10 14.79 -10.96
N TYR A 5 -0.24 15.27 -11.85
CA TYR A 5 -0.47 15.16 -13.29
C TYR A 5 -0.46 13.70 -13.75
N ILE A 6 0.51 12.92 -13.24
CA ILE A 6 0.61 11.49 -13.55
C ILE A 6 -0.63 10.76 -13.01
N PHE A 7 -1.00 11.05 -11.76
CA PHE A 7 -2.14 10.41 -11.09
C PHE A 7 -3.44 10.61 -11.85
N LYS A 8 -3.66 11.81 -12.38
CA LYS A 8 -4.88 12.12 -13.16
C LYS A 8 -4.99 11.35 -14.47
N LYS A 9 -3.85 10.91 -15.01
CA LYS A 9 -3.81 10.16 -16.28
C LYS A 9 -3.94 8.66 -16.09
N LEU A 10 -3.77 8.15 -14.88
CA LEU A 10 -3.76 6.72 -14.61
C LEU A 10 -5.17 6.20 -14.36
N ASP A 11 -5.36 4.92 -14.67
CA ASP A 11 -6.55 4.20 -14.25
C ASP A 11 -6.38 3.78 -12.78
N VAL A 12 -6.72 4.68 -11.89
CA VAL A 12 -6.55 4.49 -10.45
C VAL A 12 -7.39 3.33 -9.94
N ASN A 13 -8.59 3.14 -10.48
CA ASN A 13 -9.45 2.03 -10.07
C ASN A 13 -8.79 0.68 -10.38
N LEU A 14 -8.13 0.57 -11.52
CA LEU A 14 -7.42 -0.67 -11.88
C LEU A 14 -6.21 -0.89 -10.97
N ILE A 15 -5.46 0.16 -10.66
CA ILE A 15 -4.33 0.09 -9.75
C ILE A 15 -4.80 -0.39 -8.36
N GLU A 16 -5.87 0.20 -7.85
CA GLU A 16 -6.45 -0.18 -6.56
C GLU A 16 -6.90 -1.64 -6.55
N LYS A 17 -7.55 -2.08 -7.63
CA LYS A 17 -7.97 -3.48 -7.76
C LYS A 17 -6.77 -4.41 -7.72
N ASN A 18 -5.74 -4.11 -8.47
CA ASN A 18 -4.55 -4.96 -8.54
C ASN A 18 -3.81 -5.01 -7.19
N ILE A 19 -3.71 -3.89 -6.49
CA ILE A 19 -3.11 -3.84 -5.15
C ILE A 19 -3.96 -4.65 -4.16
N THR A 20 -5.28 -4.49 -4.20
CA THR A 20 -6.19 -5.23 -3.32
C THR A 20 -6.06 -6.73 -3.54
N ASP A 21 -5.99 -7.19 -4.79
CA ASP A 21 -5.82 -8.60 -5.11
C ASP A 21 -4.51 -9.15 -4.53
N ILE A 22 -3.43 -8.38 -4.58
CA ILE A 22 -2.15 -8.77 -3.97
C ILE A 22 -2.30 -8.93 -2.46
N ILE A 23 -2.94 -7.99 -1.80
CA ILE A 23 -3.14 -8.01 -0.34
C ILE A 23 -3.96 -9.24 0.06
N ILE A 24 -5.05 -9.50 -0.66
CA ILE A 24 -5.90 -10.67 -0.41
C ILE A 24 -5.10 -11.96 -0.55
N ASN A 25 -4.35 -12.09 -1.63
CA ASN A 25 -3.61 -13.32 -1.93
C ASN A 25 -2.43 -13.53 -1.00
N GLN A 26 -1.70 -12.47 -0.64
CA GLN A 26 -0.49 -12.57 0.18
C GLN A 26 -0.78 -12.60 1.67
N LEU A 27 -1.74 -11.81 2.12
CA LEU A 27 -2.03 -11.66 3.54
C LEU A 27 -3.33 -12.33 3.98
N ASN A 28 -3.99 -13.03 3.08
CA ASN A 28 -5.26 -13.71 3.34
C ASN A 28 -6.29 -12.74 3.94
N ALA A 29 -6.39 -11.56 3.36
CA ALA A 29 -7.32 -10.53 3.79
C ALA A 29 -8.65 -10.70 3.06
N GLU A 30 -9.72 -10.16 3.65
CA GLU A 30 -11.03 -10.09 3.01
C GLU A 30 -11.15 -8.77 2.26
N LYS A 31 -11.76 -8.82 1.07
CA LYS A 31 -11.89 -7.65 0.20
C LYS A 31 -12.55 -6.47 0.90
N ASP A 32 -13.60 -6.72 1.66
CA ASP A 32 -14.37 -5.67 2.33
C ASP A 32 -13.58 -4.98 3.45
N ASN A 33 -12.50 -5.60 3.91
CA ASN A 33 -11.62 -5.05 4.93
C ASN A 33 -10.39 -4.35 4.34
N CYS A 34 -10.27 -4.31 3.01
CA CYS A 34 -9.16 -3.63 2.34
C CYS A 34 -9.59 -2.20 1.97
N GLN A 35 -8.80 -1.24 2.39
CA GLN A 35 -9.05 0.16 2.09
C GLN A 35 -7.78 0.82 1.58
N ILE A 36 -7.88 1.55 0.49
CA ILE A 36 -6.78 2.34 -0.06
C ILE A 36 -7.17 3.80 -0.02
N ILE A 37 -6.33 4.61 0.61
CA ILE A 37 -6.55 6.04 0.72
C ILE A 37 -5.37 6.75 0.04
N TRP A 38 -5.68 7.65 -0.89
CA TRP A 38 -4.68 8.48 -1.56
C TRP A 38 -4.66 9.84 -0.89
N VAL A 39 -3.48 10.25 -0.45
CA VAL A 39 -3.31 11.53 0.24
C VAL A 39 -2.28 12.35 -0.50
N GLN A 40 -2.66 13.55 -0.89
CA GLN A 40 -1.74 14.53 -1.43
C GLN A 40 -0.98 15.18 -0.28
N SER A 41 0.35 15.16 -0.35
CA SER A 41 1.18 15.72 0.71
C SER A 41 2.40 16.41 0.14
N LYS A 42 3.04 17.25 0.97
CA LYS A 42 4.32 17.85 0.63
C LYS A 42 5.42 17.01 1.25
N ILE A 43 6.35 16.55 0.40
CA ILE A 43 7.50 15.75 0.85
C ILE A 43 8.69 16.68 0.99
N PHE A 44 9.34 16.61 2.15
CA PHE A 44 10.50 17.41 2.45
C PHE A 44 11.72 16.51 2.72
N ASN A 45 12.85 16.88 2.15
CA ASN A 45 14.14 16.22 2.39
C ASN A 45 14.11 14.71 2.09
N SER A 46 13.51 14.34 0.96
CA SER A 46 13.40 12.94 0.53
C SER A 46 13.55 12.83 -0.98
N ASN A 47 14.24 11.76 -1.42
CA ASN A 47 14.32 11.39 -2.82
C ASN A 47 13.10 10.60 -3.28
N TYR A 48 12.28 10.11 -2.35
CA TYR A 48 11.08 9.37 -2.68
C TYR A 48 9.95 10.32 -2.98
N LYS A 49 9.30 10.13 -4.12
CA LYS A 49 8.17 10.96 -4.55
C LYS A 49 6.84 10.36 -4.13
N LEU A 50 6.83 9.07 -3.84
CA LEU A 50 5.64 8.36 -3.38
C LEU A 50 6.00 7.58 -2.12
N TYR A 51 5.21 7.79 -1.07
CA TYR A 51 5.35 7.07 0.18
C TYR A 51 4.04 6.36 0.48
N GLY A 52 4.11 5.08 0.83
CA GLY A 52 2.93 4.31 1.20
C GLY A 52 3.10 3.60 2.52
N GLU A 53 2.02 3.53 3.27
CA GLU A 53 1.93 2.73 4.48
C GLU A 53 0.82 1.71 4.35
N MET A 54 1.12 0.48 4.77
CA MET A 54 0.13 -0.57 4.87
C MET A 54 0.04 -1.01 6.33
N LYS A 55 -1.15 -0.92 6.90
CA LYS A 55 -1.40 -1.33 8.28
C LYS A 55 -2.37 -2.50 8.28
N PHE A 56 -2.04 -3.53 9.03
CA PHE A 56 -2.88 -4.73 9.12
C PHE A 56 -2.75 -5.37 10.48
N ARG A 57 -3.73 -6.20 10.83
CA ARG A 57 -3.69 -6.95 12.08
C ARG A 57 -2.68 -8.08 12.02
N GLU A 58 -1.96 -8.30 13.10
CA GLU A 58 -1.04 -9.42 13.24
C GLU A 58 -1.80 -10.74 13.19
N LYS A 59 -1.31 -11.66 12.36
CA LYS A 59 -1.78 -13.04 12.27
C LYS A 59 -0.59 -13.93 11.96
N LYS A 60 -0.59 -15.15 12.47
CA LYS A 60 0.51 -16.11 12.22
C LYS A 60 0.72 -16.36 10.74
N SER A 61 -0.35 -16.38 9.95
CA SER A 61 -0.28 -16.59 8.50
C SER A 61 0.35 -15.42 7.76
N ARG A 62 0.49 -14.26 8.40
CA ARG A 62 1.07 -13.05 7.81
C ARG A 62 2.52 -12.89 8.26
N ASP A 63 3.33 -13.90 7.97
CA ASP A 63 4.74 -13.93 8.36
C ASP A 63 5.56 -12.90 7.56
N VAL A 64 6.84 -12.75 7.96
CA VAL A 64 7.72 -11.75 7.36
C VAL A 64 7.90 -11.97 5.85
N ASN A 65 7.99 -13.23 5.41
CA ASN A 65 8.18 -13.53 3.99
C ASN A 65 6.97 -13.10 3.16
N LYS A 66 5.77 -13.34 3.67
CA LYS A 66 4.54 -12.91 2.98
C LYS A 66 4.39 -11.40 2.96
N ARG A 67 4.75 -10.73 4.07
CA ARG A 67 4.72 -9.27 4.14
C ARG A 67 5.70 -8.65 3.15
N GLU A 68 6.92 -9.17 3.08
CA GLU A 68 7.94 -8.70 2.13
C GLU A 68 7.49 -8.92 0.68
N SER A 69 6.97 -10.11 0.37
CA SER A 69 6.44 -10.43 -0.96
C SER A 69 5.31 -9.49 -1.35
N CYS A 70 4.41 -9.21 -0.41
CA CYS A 70 3.30 -8.29 -0.63
C CYS A 70 3.80 -6.89 -0.98
N LEU A 71 4.72 -6.34 -0.17
CA LEU A 71 5.29 -5.01 -0.42
C LEU A 71 6.03 -4.95 -1.75
N LYS A 72 6.81 -5.99 -2.07
CA LYS A 72 7.53 -6.03 -3.34
C LYS A 72 6.58 -5.97 -4.53
N LYS A 73 5.53 -6.76 -4.51
CA LYS A 73 4.56 -6.80 -5.60
C LYS A 73 3.81 -5.48 -5.74
N ILE A 74 3.38 -4.88 -4.63
CA ILE A 74 2.74 -3.56 -4.64
C ILE A 74 3.72 -2.50 -5.14
N GLY A 75 4.96 -2.57 -4.67
CA GLY A 75 6.02 -1.65 -5.09
C GLY A 75 6.28 -1.71 -6.58
N ASP A 76 6.29 -2.91 -7.17
CA ASP A 76 6.50 -3.08 -8.60
C ASP A 76 5.36 -2.42 -9.40
N ILE A 77 4.12 -2.58 -8.98
CA ILE A 77 2.98 -1.91 -9.60
C ILE A 77 3.15 -0.40 -9.56
N LEU A 78 3.42 0.15 -8.39
CA LEU A 78 3.52 1.59 -8.20
C LEU A 78 4.71 2.19 -8.96
N LYS A 79 5.85 1.51 -8.97
CA LYS A 79 7.01 1.96 -9.75
C LYS A 79 6.72 1.99 -11.24
N ASN A 80 6.07 0.94 -11.74
CA ASN A 80 5.75 0.86 -13.16
C ASN A 80 4.75 1.92 -13.59
N GLU A 81 3.75 2.18 -12.73
CA GLU A 81 2.69 3.14 -13.07
C GLU A 81 3.14 4.60 -12.89
N PHE A 82 3.85 4.90 -11.82
CA PHE A 82 4.23 6.28 -11.49
C PHE A 82 5.63 6.65 -11.97
N ASN A 83 6.50 5.67 -12.23
CA ASN A 83 7.88 5.88 -12.68
C ASN A 83 8.66 6.83 -11.76
N VAL A 84 8.58 6.60 -10.46
CA VAL A 84 9.27 7.39 -9.44
C VAL A 84 9.88 6.48 -8.39
N PHE A 85 10.82 7.01 -7.61
CA PHE A 85 11.29 6.31 -6.42
C PHE A 85 10.19 6.29 -5.39
N ILE A 86 9.96 5.11 -4.82
CA ILE A 86 8.92 4.90 -3.83
C ILE A 86 9.51 4.33 -2.55
N ARG A 87 8.81 4.58 -1.44
CA ARG A 87 9.08 3.92 -0.17
C ARG A 87 7.77 3.36 0.36
N LEU A 88 7.78 2.07 0.68
CA LEU A 88 6.63 1.40 1.27
C LEU A 88 7.02 0.83 2.62
N ARG A 89 6.13 0.94 3.58
CA ARG A 89 6.29 0.35 4.90
C ARG A 89 5.03 -0.40 5.28
N ALA A 90 5.21 -1.55 5.93
CA ALA A 90 4.10 -2.36 6.42
C ALA A 90 4.20 -2.45 7.94
N PHE A 91 3.06 -2.31 8.59
CA PHE A 91 2.95 -2.35 10.04
C PHE A 91 1.99 -3.47 10.43
N SER A 92 2.54 -4.49 11.09
CA SER A 92 1.77 -5.58 11.68
C SER A 92 1.38 -5.18 13.10
N ILE A 93 0.09 -5.02 13.36
CA ILE A 93 -0.39 -4.43 14.60
C ILE A 93 -1.14 -5.49 15.40
N LYS A 94 -0.76 -5.66 16.66
CA LYS A 94 -1.47 -6.55 17.57
C LYS A 94 -2.86 -6.00 17.85
N GLU A 95 -3.85 -6.86 17.83
CA GLU A 95 -5.25 -6.48 18.06
C GLU A 95 -5.44 -5.76 19.41
N ALA A 96 -4.67 -6.15 20.41
CA ALA A 96 -4.73 -5.51 21.73
C ALA A 96 -4.41 -4.01 21.71
N TYR A 97 -3.74 -3.53 20.65
CA TYR A 97 -3.35 -2.12 20.52
C TYR A 97 -4.30 -1.32 19.62
N ILE A 98 -5.39 -1.95 19.17
CA ILE A 98 -6.35 -1.29 18.26
C ILE A 98 -7.59 -0.92 19.06
N THR A 99 -7.94 0.36 19.02
CA THR A 99 -9.20 0.86 19.53
C THR A 99 -9.90 1.56 18.39
N ALA A 100 -11.13 1.18 18.12
CA ALA A 100 -11.87 1.72 16.98
C ALA A 100 -13.27 2.15 17.40
N LEU A 101 -13.74 3.20 16.74
CA LEU A 101 -15.13 3.65 16.81
C LEU A 101 -15.63 3.80 15.36
N ASP A 102 -16.62 2.99 15.02
CA ASP A 102 -17.19 3.00 13.66
C ASP A 102 -18.56 3.63 13.61
#